data_d87320a4e7934b349582bc9e99290fe3
#
_entry.id   d87320a4e7934b349582bc9e99290fe3
#
_cell.length_a   1.000
_cell.length_b   1.000
_cell.length_c   1.000
_cell.angle_alpha   90.00
_cell.angle_beta   90.00
_cell.angle_gamma   90.00
#
_symmetry.space_group_name_H-M   'P 1'
#
loop_
_entity.id
_entity.type
_entity.pdbx_description
1 polymer ?
#
loop_
_entity_poly.entity_id
_entity_poly.type
_entity_poly.pdbx_seq_one_letter_code
_entity_poly.pdbx_strand_id
1 'polypeptide(L)'
;MERIPYLGKELLRWQVGRSTFLALPELGARLMNWHLELADGTLRDVLYWPEIKSLDNFAKVRGGNPILFPFSGRCFEGGEMQFWRAPDGSRRPMPMHGFARQGTFRLTRADAGGFSALLQPAATDKEAYPYDYEFTVEYRFEPLGFHVELALRNLGRTPIPWSAGHHFYFTIPWTEGLTRDDYTVRIPSRRIAKQDPATGKLVDQPHFAAEEKLSNAALLDTIHLDLAAPHAVVTERATGNTLSLHLGNGKVAAPGNAVLTWSEKPDSPFYCVEPWMGPPNAPGNALGVHTVDPGQVQRFLVEVTLR
;
A
#
# COMPACT_ATOMS: atom_id res chain seq x y z
N MET A 1 18.35 -16.11 1.05
CA MET A 1 18.17 -14.80 1.69
C MET A 1 19.53 -14.33 2.19
N GLU A 2 19.90 -13.12 1.83
CA GLU A 2 21.20 -12.48 2.12
C GLU A 2 20.96 -11.21 2.94
N ARG A 3 21.90 -10.84 3.82
CA ARG A 3 21.88 -9.61 4.63
C ARG A 3 22.92 -8.65 4.10
N ILE A 4 22.51 -7.40 3.83
CA ILE A 4 23.35 -6.38 3.21
C ILE A 4 23.31 -5.12 4.08
N PRO A 5 24.46 -4.54 4.46
CA PRO A 5 24.48 -3.22 5.14
C PRO A 5 23.91 -2.13 4.22
N TYR A 6 22.96 -1.34 4.73
CA TYR A 6 22.33 -0.26 4.00
C TYR A 6 22.00 0.92 4.93
N LEU A 7 22.69 2.04 4.78
CA LEU A 7 22.48 3.28 5.53
C LEU A 7 22.30 3.07 7.05
N GLY A 8 23.16 2.22 7.65
CA GLY A 8 23.15 1.92 9.08
C GLY A 8 22.08 0.94 9.54
N LYS A 9 21.37 0.33 8.61
CA LYS A 9 20.40 -0.75 8.84
C LYS A 9 20.82 -2.02 8.10
N GLU A 10 20.08 -3.10 8.33
CA GLU A 10 20.24 -4.36 7.65
C GLU A 10 19.13 -4.52 6.60
N LEU A 11 19.52 -4.51 5.33
CA LEU A 11 18.68 -4.82 4.19
C LEU A 11 18.68 -6.34 4.00
N LEU A 12 17.52 -6.92 3.73
CA LEU A 12 17.40 -8.31 3.33
C LEU A 12 17.15 -8.43 1.83
N ARG A 13 17.86 -9.38 1.18
CA ARG A 13 17.76 -9.69 -0.24
C ARG A 13 17.32 -11.12 -0.44
N TRP A 14 16.31 -11.32 -1.29
CA TRP A 14 15.85 -12.63 -1.75
C TRP A 14 16.05 -12.75 -3.25
N GLN A 15 16.46 -13.94 -3.68
CA GLN A 15 16.45 -14.36 -5.08
C GLN A 15 15.46 -15.50 -5.22
N VAL A 16 14.39 -15.31 -6.02
CA VAL A 16 13.36 -16.32 -6.27
C VAL A 16 13.12 -16.40 -7.77
N GLY A 17 13.62 -17.46 -8.40
CA GLY A 17 13.68 -17.56 -9.86
C GLY A 17 14.50 -16.40 -10.43
N ARG A 18 13.90 -15.64 -11.36
CA ARG A 18 14.52 -14.46 -11.98
C ARG A 18 14.22 -13.15 -11.22
N SER A 19 13.49 -13.21 -10.12
CA SER A 19 13.14 -12.05 -9.31
C SER A 19 14.10 -11.87 -8.15
N THR A 20 14.51 -10.62 -7.91
CA THR A 20 15.23 -10.18 -6.71
C THR A 20 14.37 -9.21 -5.93
N PHE A 21 14.15 -9.47 -4.65
CA PHE A 21 13.41 -8.61 -3.73
C PHE A 21 14.34 -8.04 -2.67
N LEU A 22 14.23 -6.73 -2.41
CA LEU A 22 14.99 -6.02 -1.39
C LEU A 22 14.02 -5.44 -0.37
N ALA A 23 14.26 -5.67 0.93
CA ALA A 23 13.39 -5.13 1.97
C ALA A 23 14.16 -4.63 3.20
N LEU A 24 13.55 -3.68 3.92
CA LEU A 24 13.93 -3.23 5.27
C LEU A 24 12.84 -3.67 6.25
N PRO A 25 12.85 -4.92 6.73
CA PRO A 25 11.78 -5.43 7.59
C PRO A 25 11.64 -4.66 8.91
N GLU A 26 12.75 -4.20 9.51
CA GLU A 26 12.76 -3.52 10.80
C GLU A 26 12.39 -2.04 10.73
N LEU A 27 12.32 -1.47 9.53
CA LEU A 27 11.89 -0.08 9.31
C LEU A 27 10.71 -0.04 8.34
N GLY A 28 9.52 0.21 8.87
CA GLY A 28 8.27 0.28 8.08
C GLY A 28 7.82 -1.05 7.48
N ALA A 29 8.45 -2.19 7.83
CA ALA A 29 8.29 -3.48 7.16
C ALA A 29 8.33 -3.32 5.62
N ARG A 30 9.19 -2.43 5.12
CA ARG A 30 9.19 -1.90 3.76
C ARG A 30 9.79 -2.89 2.77
N LEU A 31 8.98 -3.40 1.82
CA LEU A 31 9.51 -3.91 0.56
C LEU A 31 9.99 -2.71 -0.24
N MET A 32 11.29 -2.64 -0.52
CA MET A 32 11.92 -1.49 -1.18
C MET A 32 11.87 -1.62 -2.69
N ASN A 33 12.34 -2.75 -3.20
CA ASN A 33 12.52 -2.94 -4.62
C ASN A 33 12.20 -4.38 -5.03
N TRP A 34 11.76 -4.54 -6.27
CA TRP A 34 11.63 -5.81 -6.98
C TRP A 34 12.25 -5.66 -8.35
N HIS A 35 13.36 -6.36 -8.59
CA HIS A 35 14.00 -6.46 -9.89
C HIS A 35 13.63 -7.78 -10.54
N LEU A 36 13.39 -7.76 -11.86
CA LEU A 36 13.21 -8.94 -12.69
C LEU A 36 14.36 -9.01 -13.71
N GLU A 37 15.08 -10.12 -13.72
CA GLU A 37 16.06 -10.44 -14.77
C GLU A 37 15.32 -10.90 -16.03
N LEU A 38 15.51 -10.17 -17.14
CA LEU A 38 14.92 -10.47 -18.43
C LEU A 38 15.73 -11.59 -19.15
N ALA A 39 15.21 -12.07 -20.28
CA ALA A 39 15.84 -13.15 -21.04
C ALA A 39 17.22 -12.79 -21.62
N ASP A 40 17.47 -11.51 -21.84
CA ASP A 40 18.75 -10.95 -22.30
C ASP A 40 19.76 -10.66 -21.17
N GLY A 41 19.38 -10.96 -19.91
CA GLY A 41 20.19 -10.71 -18.73
C GLY A 41 20.09 -9.27 -18.16
N THR A 42 19.32 -8.39 -18.80
CA THR A 42 19.08 -7.05 -18.25
C THR A 42 18.15 -7.10 -17.05
N LEU A 43 18.28 -6.15 -16.13
CA LEU A 43 17.41 -6.03 -14.96
C LEU A 43 16.34 -4.97 -15.21
N ARG A 44 15.08 -5.36 -14.99
CA ARG A 44 13.93 -4.46 -14.99
C ARG A 44 13.51 -4.17 -13.56
N ASP A 45 13.45 -2.90 -13.19
CA ASP A 45 12.80 -2.48 -11.96
C ASP A 45 11.28 -2.60 -12.11
N VAL A 46 10.65 -3.43 -11.30
CA VAL A 46 9.18 -3.56 -11.26
C VAL A 46 8.62 -2.66 -10.17
N LEU A 47 9.27 -2.65 -9.01
CA LEU A 47 8.93 -1.77 -7.90
C LEU A 47 10.04 -0.72 -7.75
N TYR A 48 9.67 0.55 -7.90
CA TYR A 48 10.58 1.68 -7.89
C TYR A 48 11.18 1.94 -6.50
N TRP A 49 12.47 2.22 -6.45
CA TRP A 49 13.15 2.74 -5.27
C TRP A 49 14.10 3.87 -5.68
N PRO A 50 13.99 5.07 -5.06
CA PRO A 50 14.89 6.18 -5.37
C PRO A 50 16.28 5.98 -4.73
N GLU A 51 17.28 6.62 -5.27
CA GLU A 51 18.55 6.80 -4.56
C GLU A 51 18.34 7.74 -3.38
N ILE A 52 18.65 7.27 -2.17
CA ILE A 52 18.57 8.05 -0.94
C ILE A 52 19.89 7.98 -0.17
N LYS A 53 20.23 9.06 0.56
CA LYS A 53 21.47 9.17 1.34
C LYS A 53 21.25 8.99 2.85
N SER A 54 20.00 9.02 3.30
CA SER A 54 19.63 8.90 4.72
C SER A 54 18.26 8.27 4.86
N LEU A 55 18.00 7.63 6.01
CA LEU A 55 16.71 7.09 6.42
C LEU A 55 15.92 8.03 7.36
N ASP A 56 16.43 9.23 7.66
CA ASP A 56 15.86 10.15 8.68
C ASP A 56 14.41 10.58 8.37
N ASN A 57 14.04 10.71 7.11
CA ASN A 57 12.70 11.06 6.69
C ASN A 57 12.03 9.92 5.93
N PHE A 58 12.15 8.71 6.44
CA PHE A 58 11.73 7.49 5.74
C PHE A 58 10.27 7.50 5.30
N ALA A 59 9.37 8.12 6.08
CA ALA A 59 7.98 8.30 5.70
C ALA A 59 7.78 9.09 4.39
N LYS A 60 8.74 9.94 4.02
CA LYS A 60 8.68 10.77 2.81
C LYS A 60 9.34 10.12 1.60
N VAL A 61 10.00 8.98 1.77
CA VAL A 61 10.63 8.25 0.67
C VAL A 61 9.54 7.70 -0.24
N ARG A 62 9.55 8.15 -1.50
CA ARG A 62 8.62 7.73 -2.56
C ARG A 62 9.19 6.54 -3.28
N GLY A 63 8.89 5.35 -2.77
CA GLY A 63 9.40 4.10 -3.32
C GLY A 63 8.98 2.89 -2.52
N GLY A 64 9.04 1.74 -3.16
CA GLY A 64 8.68 0.46 -2.58
C GLY A 64 7.19 0.34 -2.25
N ASN A 65 6.91 -0.32 -1.14
CA ASN A 65 5.56 -0.45 -0.59
C ASN A 65 5.48 0.09 0.85
N PRO A 66 5.20 1.38 1.07
CA PRO A 66 4.80 1.89 2.38
C PRO A 66 3.57 1.15 2.92
N ILE A 67 3.65 0.69 4.17
CA ILE A 67 2.53 0.09 4.88
C ILE A 67 1.73 1.20 5.56
N LEU A 68 0.44 1.26 5.24
CA LEU A 68 -0.48 2.26 5.75
C LEU A 68 -1.31 1.66 6.88
N PHE A 69 -1.09 2.11 8.13
CA PHE A 69 -1.78 1.61 9.32
C PHE A 69 -1.74 2.68 10.43
N PRO A 70 -2.83 2.87 11.20
CA PRO A 70 -4.10 2.14 11.18
C PRO A 70 -5.09 2.60 10.10
N PHE A 71 -4.94 3.82 9.57
CA PHE A 71 -5.83 4.38 8.55
C PHE A 71 -5.04 4.87 7.34
N SER A 72 -5.52 4.54 6.15
CA SER A 72 -4.95 4.99 4.88
C SER A 72 -5.39 6.42 4.56
N GLY A 73 -4.51 7.20 3.92
CA GLY A 73 -4.78 8.58 3.52
C GLY A 73 -4.74 9.59 4.67
N ARG A 74 -5.48 10.67 4.52
CA ARG A 74 -5.59 11.76 5.50
C ARG A 74 -6.89 11.60 6.27
N CYS A 75 -6.80 11.59 7.60
CA CYS A 75 -7.95 11.69 8.49
C CYS A 75 -8.28 13.15 8.77
N PHE A 76 -9.58 13.44 8.95
CA PHE A 76 -10.12 14.74 9.29
C PHE A 76 -11.13 14.59 10.42
N GLU A 77 -11.06 15.48 11.40
CA GLU A 77 -12.03 15.60 12.48
C GLU A 77 -12.35 17.06 12.74
N GLY A 78 -13.65 17.42 12.68
CA GLY A 78 -14.09 18.81 12.85
C GLY A 78 -13.53 19.79 11.82
N GLY A 79 -13.21 19.34 10.61
CA GLY A 79 -12.59 20.14 9.55
C GLY A 79 -11.07 20.27 9.68
N GLU A 80 -10.44 19.71 10.69
CA GLU A 80 -9.00 19.72 10.85
C GLU A 80 -8.37 18.41 10.36
N MET A 81 -7.34 18.54 9.53
CA MET A 81 -6.56 17.42 9.01
C MET A 81 -5.63 16.83 10.08
N GLN A 82 -5.33 15.52 9.95
CA GLN A 82 -4.46 14.74 10.85
C GLN A 82 -5.07 14.47 12.24
N PHE A 83 -6.39 14.47 12.31
CA PHE A 83 -7.14 14.02 13.49
C PHE A 83 -8.24 13.04 13.11
N TRP A 84 -8.61 12.20 14.04
CA TRP A 84 -9.75 11.30 13.92
C TRP A 84 -10.53 11.25 15.23
N ARG A 85 -11.80 10.87 15.17
CA ARG A 85 -12.62 10.61 16.35
C ARG A 85 -12.61 9.13 16.66
N ALA A 86 -12.10 8.80 17.84
CA ALA A 86 -12.13 7.43 18.32
C ALA A 86 -13.54 7.04 18.80
N PRO A 87 -13.86 5.72 18.90
CA PRO A 87 -15.16 5.25 19.36
C PRO A 87 -15.55 5.71 20.78
N ASP A 88 -14.58 6.04 21.62
CA ASP A 88 -14.80 6.62 22.95
C ASP A 88 -15.18 8.11 22.92
N GLY A 89 -15.31 8.70 21.72
CA GLY A 89 -15.62 10.10 21.49
C GLY A 89 -14.41 11.05 21.57
N SER A 90 -13.23 10.54 21.93
CA SER A 90 -12.02 11.38 22.00
C SER A 90 -11.49 11.75 20.61
N ARG A 91 -11.00 12.98 20.47
CA ARG A 91 -10.27 13.45 19.30
C ARG A 91 -8.80 13.12 19.48
N ARG A 92 -8.20 12.43 18.51
CA ARG A 92 -6.83 11.95 18.59
C ARG A 92 -6.03 12.33 17.34
N PRO A 93 -4.71 12.59 17.46
CA PRO A 93 -3.86 12.82 16.30
C PRO A 93 -3.78 11.57 15.43
N MET A 94 -3.71 11.75 14.11
CA MET A 94 -3.48 10.67 13.17
C MET A 94 -2.68 11.20 11.98
N PRO A 95 -1.39 10.90 11.89
CA PRO A 95 -0.58 11.34 10.76
C PRO A 95 -1.11 10.74 9.45
N MET A 96 -0.86 11.42 8.35
CA MET A 96 -1.24 10.94 7.02
C MET A 96 -0.67 9.53 6.78
N HIS A 97 -1.53 8.60 6.41
CA HIS A 97 -1.24 7.17 6.24
C HIS A 97 -0.91 6.42 7.55
N GLY A 98 -1.22 6.99 8.71
CA GLY A 98 -0.87 6.41 9.98
C GLY A 98 0.65 6.43 10.26
N PHE A 99 1.13 5.53 11.09
CA PHE A 99 2.50 5.56 11.62
C PHE A 99 3.34 4.33 11.21
N ALA A 100 2.76 3.27 10.67
CA ALA A 100 3.51 2.04 10.33
C ALA A 100 4.57 2.24 9.25
N ARG A 101 4.35 3.13 8.26
CA ARG A 101 5.28 3.34 7.13
C ARG A 101 6.69 3.79 7.53
N GLN A 102 6.87 4.28 8.75
CA GLN A 102 8.13 4.70 9.36
C GLN A 102 8.35 4.04 10.71
N GLY A 103 7.42 3.16 11.12
CA GLY A 103 7.45 2.50 12.41
C GLY A 103 8.62 1.52 12.55
N THR A 104 9.01 1.28 13.79
CA THR A 104 9.96 0.21 14.11
C THR A 104 9.22 -1.12 14.14
N PHE A 105 9.79 -2.12 13.48
CA PHE A 105 9.29 -3.48 13.50
C PHE A 105 10.33 -4.44 14.04
N ARG A 106 9.88 -5.47 14.72
CA ARG A 106 10.70 -6.61 15.11
C ARG A 106 10.51 -7.71 14.08
N LEU A 107 11.61 -8.11 13.42
CA LEU A 107 11.62 -9.26 12.52
C LEU A 107 11.27 -10.52 13.31
N THR A 108 10.19 -11.20 12.93
CA THR A 108 9.72 -12.42 13.61
C THR A 108 10.06 -13.70 12.85
N ARG A 109 10.18 -13.59 11.52
CA ARG A 109 10.57 -14.68 10.62
C ARG A 109 11.29 -14.10 9.40
N ALA A 110 12.37 -14.75 8.97
CA ALA A 110 12.98 -14.56 7.66
C ALA A 110 13.52 -15.89 7.18
N ASP A 111 13.04 -16.36 6.05
CA ASP A 111 13.43 -17.62 5.42
C ASP A 111 13.57 -17.44 3.90
N ALA A 112 13.78 -18.54 3.16
CA ALA A 112 13.96 -18.48 1.71
C ALA A 112 12.72 -17.95 0.95
N GLY A 113 11.53 -18.02 1.54
CA GLY A 113 10.27 -17.62 0.91
C GLY A 113 9.78 -16.22 1.30
N GLY A 114 10.47 -15.50 2.22
CA GLY A 114 10.03 -14.16 2.62
C GLY A 114 10.28 -13.82 4.08
N PHE A 115 9.49 -12.89 4.63
CA PHE A 115 9.63 -12.46 6.01
C PHE A 115 8.29 -12.12 6.68
N SER A 116 8.31 -12.07 8.01
CA SER A 116 7.24 -11.54 8.83
C SER A 116 7.82 -10.59 9.88
N ALA A 117 7.16 -9.45 10.10
CA ALA A 117 7.60 -8.42 11.05
C ALA A 117 6.42 -7.90 11.87
N LEU A 118 6.64 -7.69 13.17
CA LEU A 118 5.68 -7.21 14.15
C LEU A 118 5.98 -5.76 14.52
N LEU A 119 4.99 -4.88 14.37
CA LEU A 119 5.09 -3.47 14.74
C LEU A 119 5.39 -3.32 16.23
N GLN A 120 6.31 -2.39 16.54
CA GLN A 120 6.66 -1.95 17.89
C GLN A 120 6.19 -0.49 18.07
N PRO A 121 4.94 -0.25 18.54
CA PRO A 121 4.41 1.10 18.61
C PRO A 121 5.20 2.00 19.55
N ALA A 122 5.54 3.20 19.08
CA ALA A 122 6.12 4.26 19.91
C ALA A 122 5.07 4.84 20.89
N ALA A 123 5.51 5.66 21.85
CA ALA A 123 4.60 6.31 22.79
C ALA A 123 3.57 7.20 22.08
N THR A 124 4.01 7.95 21.06
CA THR A 124 3.13 8.79 20.21
C THR A 124 2.12 7.98 19.41
N ASP A 125 2.47 6.77 18.99
CA ASP A 125 1.56 5.88 18.27
C ASP A 125 0.46 5.36 19.20
N LYS A 126 0.82 5.07 20.48
CA LYS A 126 -0.14 4.66 21.49
C LYS A 126 -1.10 5.79 21.90
N GLU A 127 -0.64 7.05 21.86
CA GLU A 127 -1.52 8.21 22.03
C GLU A 127 -2.52 8.33 20.87
N ALA A 128 -2.02 8.18 19.66
CA ALA A 128 -2.82 8.26 18.44
C ALA A 128 -3.84 7.12 18.31
N TYR A 129 -3.45 5.91 18.77
CA TYR A 129 -4.24 4.67 18.61
C TYR A 129 -4.10 3.80 19.87
N PRO A 130 -4.87 4.12 20.95
CA PRO A 130 -4.67 3.59 22.31
C PRO A 130 -5.33 2.22 22.51
N TYR A 131 -4.98 1.26 21.68
CA TYR A 131 -5.46 -0.11 21.78
C TYR A 131 -4.32 -1.05 22.15
N ASP A 132 -4.67 -2.19 22.71
CA ASP A 132 -3.76 -3.31 22.94
C ASP A 132 -3.90 -4.29 21.77
N TYR A 133 -2.85 -4.38 20.94
CA TYR A 133 -2.89 -5.11 19.68
C TYR A 133 -1.52 -5.62 19.24
N GLU A 134 -1.55 -6.59 18.34
CA GLU A 134 -0.43 -6.96 17.48
C GLU A 134 -0.77 -6.62 16.03
N PHE A 135 0.11 -5.88 15.37
CA PHE A 135 0.02 -5.64 13.94
C PHE A 135 1.22 -6.25 13.24
N THR A 136 0.95 -7.21 12.36
CA THR A 136 1.96 -8.00 11.64
C THR A 136 1.89 -7.73 10.15
N VAL A 137 3.06 -7.63 9.52
CA VAL A 137 3.23 -7.59 8.05
C VAL A 137 3.99 -8.83 7.64
N GLU A 138 3.43 -9.60 6.72
CA GLU A 138 4.07 -10.80 6.17
C GLU A 138 4.17 -10.70 4.66
N TYR A 139 5.38 -10.95 4.11
CA TYR A 139 5.63 -11.10 2.69
C TYR A 139 6.01 -12.54 2.36
N ARG A 140 5.48 -13.03 1.23
CA ARG A 140 5.87 -14.27 0.59
C ARG A 140 6.22 -13.99 -0.85
N PHE A 141 7.45 -14.31 -1.25
CA PHE A 141 7.99 -14.05 -2.57
C PHE A 141 7.84 -15.23 -3.48
N GLU A 142 7.51 -14.96 -4.74
CA GLU A 142 7.32 -15.91 -5.83
C GLU A 142 8.18 -15.53 -7.04
N PRO A 143 8.41 -16.42 -8.03
CA PRO A 143 9.25 -16.13 -9.19
C PRO A 143 8.83 -14.89 -10.01
N LEU A 144 7.54 -14.58 -10.05
CA LEU A 144 6.99 -13.44 -10.79
C LEU A 144 5.97 -12.66 -9.97
N GLY A 145 6.19 -12.56 -8.65
CA GLY A 145 5.26 -11.85 -7.79
C GLY A 145 5.53 -12.01 -6.31
N PHE A 146 4.57 -11.57 -5.52
CA PHE A 146 4.58 -11.73 -4.07
C PHE A 146 3.17 -11.61 -3.50
N HIS A 147 2.98 -12.18 -2.33
CA HIS A 147 1.85 -11.92 -1.45
C HIS A 147 2.31 -11.04 -0.29
N VAL A 148 1.47 -10.10 0.11
CA VAL A 148 1.65 -9.34 1.34
C VAL A 148 0.37 -9.36 2.15
N GLU A 149 0.48 -9.76 3.42
CA GLU A 149 -0.62 -9.82 4.36
C GLU A 149 -0.38 -8.84 5.51
N LEU A 150 -1.38 -8.00 5.79
CA LEU A 150 -1.48 -7.20 6.99
C LEU A 150 -2.44 -7.90 7.94
N ALA A 151 -2.01 -8.18 9.17
CA ALA A 151 -2.84 -8.83 10.18
C ALA A 151 -2.91 -7.99 11.45
N LEU A 152 -4.12 -7.67 11.90
CA LEU A 152 -4.39 -6.99 13.16
C LEU A 152 -5.07 -7.96 14.12
N ARG A 153 -4.41 -8.23 15.25
CA ARG A 153 -4.94 -9.01 16.37
C ARG A 153 -5.29 -8.09 17.52
N ASN A 154 -6.51 -8.18 18.00
CA ASN A 154 -6.96 -7.44 19.15
C ASN A 154 -6.62 -8.21 20.45
N LEU A 155 -5.75 -7.66 21.27
CA LEU A 155 -5.36 -8.20 22.59
C LEU A 155 -6.14 -7.52 23.73
N GLY A 156 -6.87 -6.44 23.41
CA GLY A 156 -7.63 -5.66 24.37
C GLY A 156 -9.02 -6.22 24.64
N ARG A 157 -9.84 -5.39 25.29
CA ARG A 157 -11.21 -5.73 25.70
C ARG A 157 -12.29 -5.00 24.92
N THR A 158 -11.92 -4.09 24.06
CA THR A 158 -12.83 -3.29 23.22
C THR A 158 -12.54 -3.54 21.74
N PRO A 159 -13.55 -3.45 20.87
CA PRO A 159 -13.33 -3.56 19.43
C PRO A 159 -12.35 -2.50 18.92
N ILE A 160 -11.52 -2.86 17.96
CA ILE A 160 -10.48 -1.99 17.37
C ILE A 160 -10.86 -1.64 15.93
N PRO A 161 -11.06 -0.34 15.58
CA PRO A 161 -11.31 0.08 14.19
C PRO A 161 -10.02 0.21 13.41
N TRP A 162 -9.95 -0.28 12.19
CA TRP A 162 -8.83 -0.08 11.29
C TRP A 162 -9.26 -0.02 9.82
N SER A 163 -8.40 0.56 8.98
CA SER A 163 -8.58 0.67 7.53
C SER A 163 -7.21 0.84 6.89
N ALA A 164 -6.45 -0.23 6.87
CA ALA A 164 -5.06 -0.27 6.40
C ALA A 164 -4.95 -0.32 4.87
N GLY A 165 -3.73 -0.26 4.35
CA GLY A 165 -3.50 -0.37 2.92
C GLY A 165 -2.02 -0.42 2.53
N HIS A 166 -1.80 -0.46 1.24
CA HIS A 166 -0.50 -0.48 0.60
C HIS A 166 -0.34 0.71 -0.35
N HIS A 167 0.89 1.21 -0.51
CA HIS A 167 1.19 2.33 -1.38
C HIS A 167 2.30 1.94 -2.35
N PHE A 168 1.99 1.02 -3.27
CA PHE A 168 2.98 0.51 -4.21
C PHE A 168 3.42 1.58 -5.21
N TYR A 169 4.73 1.77 -5.33
CA TYR A 169 5.38 2.60 -6.34
C TYR A 169 5.89 1.70 -7.46
N PHE A 170 5.10 1.47 -8.49
CA PHE A 170 5.55 0.67 -9.63
C PHE A 170 6.36 1.53 -10.59
N THR A 171 7.51 1.03 -11.02
CA THR A 171 8.30 1.68 -12.07
C THR A 171 7.51 1.74 -13.37
N ILE A 172 7.38 2.91 -13.97
CA ILE A 172 6.76 3.14 -15.27
C ILE A 172 7.55 4.25 -15.98
N PRO A 173 8.03 4.05 -17.21
CA PRO A 173 7.84 2.87 -18.07
C PRO A 173 8.73 1.68 -17.70
N TRP A 174 8.33 0.45 -18.11
CA TRP A 174 9.15 -0.76 -17.97
C TRP A 174 10.15 -0.91 -19.12
N THR A 175 9.81 -0.40 -20.30
CA THR A 175 10.62 -0.49 -21.52
C THR A 175 11.10 0.90 -21.91
N GLU A 176 12.38 1.02 -22.19
CA GLU A 176 12.99 2.28 -22.64
C GLU A 176 12.30 2.81 -23.90
N GLY A 177 12.10 4.13 -23.98
CA GLY A 177 11.44 4.81 -25.07
C GLY A 177 9.91 4.82 -25.00
N LEU A 178 9.28 4.03 -24.11
CA LEU A 178 7.85 4.10 -23.85
C LEU A 178 7.52 5.24 -22.88
N THR A 179 6.25 5.64 -22.88
CA THR A 179 5.68 6.68 -22.03
C THR A 179 4.43 6.17 -21.33
N ARG A 180 3.82 6.95 -20.45
CA ARG A 180 2.55 6.58 -19.82
C ARG A 180 1.38 6.39 -20.80
N ASP A 181 1.48 6.95 -22.01
CA ASP A 181 0.51 6.71 -23.09
C ASP A 181 0.49 5.27 -23.61
N ASP A 182 1.59 4.55 -23.39
CA ASP A 182 1.78 3.17 -23.83
C ASP A 182 1.29 2.15 -22.78
N TYR A 183 0.81 2.65 -21.64
CA TYR A 183 0.28 1.83 -20.54
C TYR A 183 -1.19 2.15 -20.27
N THR A 184 -1.93 1.12 -19.90
CA THR A 184 -3.29 1.26 -19.38
C THR A 184 -3.39 0.72 -17.95
N VAL A 185 -4.34 1.24 -17.17
CA VAL A 185 -4.80 0.64 -15.92
C VAL A 185 -6.27 0.29 -16.02
N ARG A 186 -6.60 -0.94 -15.63
CA ARG A 186 -7.96 -1.42 -15.52
C ARG A 186 -8.33 -1.63 -14.06
N ILE A 187 -9.34 -0.90 -13.58
CA ILE A 187 -9.89 -1.02 -12.23
C ILE A 187 -11.42 -1.10 -12.36
N PRO A 188 -12.01 -2.27 -12.16
CA PRO A 188 -13.46 -2.47 -12.35
C PRO A 188 -14.25 -1.89 -11.17
N SER A 189 -14.31 -0.56 -11.08
CA SER A 189 -15.08 0.18 -10.06
C SER A 189 -16.40 0.70 -10.63
N ARG A 190 -17.42 0.83 -9.79
CA ARG A 190 -18.71 1.42 -10.13
C ARG A 190 -18.83 2.86 -9.68
N ARG A 191 -17.92 3.31 -8.81
CA ARG A 191 -17.90 4.66 -8.27
C ARG A 191 -16.47 5.15 -8.22
N ILE A 192 -16.25 6.40 -8.59
CA ILE A 192 -14.96 7.08 -8.44
C ILE A 192 -15.16 8.39 -7.69
N ALA A 193 -14.21 8.73 -6.83
CA ALA A 193 -14.24 9.91 -6.00
C ALA A 193 -12.86 10.54 -5.86
N LYS A 194 -12.82 11.77 -5.37
CA LYS A 194 -11.62 12.42 -4.82
C LYS A 194 -11.88 12.84 -3.39
N GLN A 195 -10.82 12.92 -2.59
CA GLN A 195 -10.93 13.49 -1.26
C GLN A 195 -10.89 15.02 -1.35
N ASP A 196 -11.91 15.68 -0.83
CA ASP A 196 -11.90 17.14 -0.66
C ASP A 196 -10.78 17.53 0.33
N PRO A 197 -9.83 18.38 -0.07
CA PRO A 197 -8.67 18.71 0.76
C PRO A 197 -8.98 19.60 1.97
N ALA A 198 -10.15 20.24 2.01
CA ALA A 198 -10.56 21.11 3.10
C ALA A 198 -11.39 20.37 4.16
N THR A 199 -12.18 19.36 3.73
CA THR A 199 -13.15 18.71 4.62
C THR A 199 -12.84 17.22 4.85
N GLY A 200 -12.01 16.61 4.02
CA GLY A 200 -11.74 15.17 4.03
C GLY A 200 -12.89 14.31 3.51
N LYS A 201 -13.98 14.91 3.04
CA LYS A 201 -15.13 14.19 2.48
C LYS A 201 -14.81 13.64 1.09
N LEU A 202 -15.49 12.57 0.73
CA LEU A 202 -15.43 12.03 -0.62
C LEU A 202 -16.36 12.84 -1.53
N VAL A 203 -15.83 13.28 -2.67
CA VAL A 203 -16.57 14.00 -3.72
C VAL A 203 -16.58 13.12 -4.96
N ASP A 204 -17.76 12.65 -5.33
CA ASP A 204 -17.92 11.80 -6.50
C ASP A 204 -17.50 12.53 -7.77
N GLN A 205 -16.85 11.80 -8.67
CA GLN A 205 -16.38 12.27 -9.94
C GLN A 205 -17.15 11.60 -11.07
N PRO A 206 -17.23 12.23 -12.27
CA PRO A 206 -17.79 11.56 -13.45
C PRO A 206 -17.04 10.25 -13.70
N HIS A 207 -17.80 9.18 -13.94
CA HIS A 207 -17.22 7.87 -14.20
C HIS A 207 -16.56 7.86 -15.57
N PHE A 208 -15.39 7.28 -15.68
CA PHE A 208 -14.69 7.01 -16.95
C PHE A 208 -14.63 5.50 -17.21
N ALA A 209 -14.07 5.10 -18.33
CA ALA A 209 -13.96 3.69 -18.68
C ALA A 209 -13.25 2.87 -17.61
N ALA A 210 -13.60 1.59 -17.50
CA ALA A 210 -12.95 0.70 -16.54
C ALA A 210 -11.44 0.48 -16.85
N GLU A 211 -11.02 0.82 -18.06
CA GLU A 211 -9.63 0.80 -18.50
C GLU A 211 -9.28 2.16 -19.10
N GLU A 212 -8.24 2.78 -18.57
CA GLU A 212 -7.76 4.11 -18.94
C GLU A 212 -6.26 4.12 -19.14
N LYS A 213 -5.76 5.03 -19.98
CA LYS A 213 -4.31 5.28 -20.12
C LYS A 213 -3.74 5.89 -18.84
N LEU A 214 -2.52 5.49 -18.46
CA LEU A 214 -1.83 6.08 -17.30
C LEU A 214 -1.48 7.58 -17.49
N SER A 215 -1.50 8.09 -18.71
CA SER A 215 -1.37 9.52 -19.02
C SER A 215 -2.63 10.33 -18.76
N ASN A 216 -3.80 9.68 -18.54
CA ASN A 216 -5.03 10.40 -18.21
C ASN A 216 -4.92 11.10 -16.85
N ALA A 217 -4.87 12.43 -16.86
CA ALA A 217 -4.73 13.23 -15.65
C ALA A 217 -5.91 13.07 -14.67
N ALA A 218 -7.07 12.62 -15.14
CA ALA A 218 -8.22 12.34 -14.27
C ALA A 218 -7.95 11.21 -13.28
N LEU A 219 -7.00 10.30 -13.59
CA LEU A 219 -6.59 9.21 -12.69
C LEU A 219 -5.77 9.68 -11.48
N LEU A 220 -5.20 10.89 -11.50
CA LEU A 220 -4.37 11.37 -10.38
C LEU A 220 -5.24 11.65 -9.15
N ASP A 221 -4.81 11.15 -7.99
CA ASP A 221 -5.54 11.24 -6.71
C ASP A 221 -6.97 10.67 -6.80
N THR A 222 -7.20 9.69 -7.67
CA THR A 222 -8.52 9.10 -7.87
C THR A 222 -8.71 7.88 -7.01
N ILE A 223 -9.86 7.83 -6.33
CA ILE A 223 -10.30 6.76 -5.44
C ILE A 223 -11.35 5.95 -6.19
N HIS A 224 -11.02 4.69 -6.50
CA HIS A 224 -11.91 3.74 -7.13
C HIS A 224 -12.62 2.93 -6.05
N LEU A 225 -13.95 3.02 -6.03
CA LEU A 225 -14.85 2.45 -5.01
C LEU A 225 -15.86 1.47 -5.64
N ASP A 226 -16.54 0.72 -4.78
CA ASP A 226 -17.57 -0.23 -5.20
C ASP A 226 -17.04 -1.17 -6.28
N LEU A 227 -15.89 -1.80 -5.99
CA LEU A 227 -15.16 -2.65 -6.91
C LEU A 227 -16.04 -3.83 -7.36
N ALA A 228 -16.27 -3.94 -8.66
CA ALA A 228 -17.02 -5.05 -9.25
C ALA A 228 -16.22 -6.37 -9.22
N ALA A 229 -14.90 -6.27 -9.10
CA ALA A 229 -13.99 -7.40 -8.91
C ALA A 229 -12.76 -6.95 -8.10
N PRO A 230 -12.11 -7.83 -7.32
CA PRO A 230 -11.06 -7.48 -6.38
C PRO A 230 -9.68 -7.37 -7.04
N HIS A 231 -9.58 -6.71 -8.19
CA HIS A 231 -8.30 -6.60 -8.88
C HIS A 231 -8.12 -5.25 -9.56
N ALA A 232 -6.84 -4.88 -9.73
CA ALA A 232 -6.39 -3.83 -10.63
C ALA A 232 -5.31 -4.41 -11.55
N VAL A 233 -5.25 -4.00 -12.81
CA VAL A 233 -4.28 -4.51 -13.79
C VAL A 233 -3.67 -3.34 -14.54
N VAL A 234 -2.34 -3.24 -14.52
CA VAL A 234 -1.56 -2.34 -15.39
C VAL A 234 -1.07 -3.16 -16.57
N THR A 235 -1.23 -2.65 -17.78
CA THR A 235 -0.83 -3.33 -19.02
C THR A 235 0.09 -2.45 -19.84
N GLU A 236 1.26 -2.96 -20.22
CA GLU A 236 2.10 -2.39 -21.29
C GLU A 236 1.52 -2.84 -22.63
N ARG A 237 0.97 -1.89 -23.40
CA ARG A 237 0.21 -2.19 -24.62
C ARG A 237 1.06 -2.79 -25.75
N ALA A 238 2.36 -2.43 -25.79
CA ALA A 238 3.25 -2.87 -26.86
C ALA A 238 3.60 -4.37 -26.75
N THR A 239 3.79 -4.87 -25.55
CA THR A 239 4.21 -6.26 -25.29
C THR A 239 3.07 -7.15 -24.78
N GLY A 240 2.03 -6.54 -24.21
CA GLY A 240 0.98 -7.25 -23.51
C GLY A 240 1.37 -7.68 -22.09
N ASN A 241 2.55 -7.31 -21.60
CA ASN A 241 2.96 -7.57 -20.22
C ASN A 241 1.99 -6.91 -19.24
N THR A 242 1.62 -7.62 -18.20
CA THR A 242 0.66 -7.13 -17.19
C THR A 242 1.20 -7.25 -15.79
N LEU A 243 0.91 -6.23 -14.96
CA LEU A 243 1.08 -6.25 -13.51
C LEU A 243 -0.32 -6.27 -12.89
N SER A 244 -0.64 -7.34 -12.20
CA SER A 244 -1.94 -7.56 -11.57
C SER A 244 -1.84 -7.46 -10.06
N LEU A 245 -2.77 -6.71 -9.45
CA LEU A 245 -2.98 -6.65 -8.00
C LEU A 245 -4.32 -7.33 -7.70
N HIS A 246 -4.34 -8.29 -6.78
CA HIS A 246 -5.56 -8.93 -6.31
C HIS A 246 -5.75 -8.66 -4.82
N LEU A 247 -6.94 -8.17 -4.44
CA LEU A 247 -7.30 -7.79 -3.07
C LEU A 247 -8.08 -8.92 -2.40
N GLY A 248 -7.52 -9.47 -1.32
CA GLY A 248 -8.10 -10.62 -0.63
C GLY A 248 -7.84 -11.93 -1.36
N ASN A 249 -8.52 -12.99 -0.93
CA ASN A 249 -8.41 -14.35 -1.47
C ASN A 249 -9.72 -14.81 -2.15
N GLY A 250 -10.69 -13.92 -2.28
CA GLY A 250 -12.01 -14.19 -2.85
C GLY A 250 -12.18 -13.68 -4.28
N LYS A 251 -13.28 -14.07 -4.90
CA LYS A 251 -13.69 -13.58 -6.24
C LYS A 251 -14.43 -12.22 -6.20
N VAL A 252 -14.80 -11.78 -5.01
CA VAL A 252 -15.57 -10.55 -4.78
C VAL A 252 -14.77 -9.66 -3.84
N ALA A 253 -14.68 -8.38 -4.15
CA ALA A 253 -14.05 -7.40 -3.27
C ALA A 253 -14.83 -7.29 -1.95
N ALA A 254 -14.11 -7.15 -0.84
CA ALA A 254 -14.75 -6.87 0.43
C ALA A 254 -15.44 -5.48 0.39
N PRO A 255 -16.59 -5.31 1.05
CA PRO A 255 -17.25 -4.01 1.12
C PRO A 255 -16.32 -2.93 1.65
N GLY A 256 -16.30 -1.79 0.97
CA GLY A 256 -15.45 -0.65 1.32
C GLY A 256 -14.04 -0.69 0.75
N ASN A 257 -13.55 -1.82 0.23
CA ASN A 257 -12.26 -1.85 -0.42
C ASN A 257 -12.16 -0.80 -1.53
N ALA A 258 -11.01 -0.16 -1.59
CA ALA A 258 -10.71 0.88 -2.57
C ALA A 258 -9.38 0.59 -3.28
N VAL A 259 -9.24 1.10 -4.48
CA VAL A 259 -7.95 1.22 -5.17
C VAL A 259 -7.72 2.69 -5.47
N LEU A 260 -6.56 3.21 -5.12
CA LEU A 260 -6.16 4.57 -5.47
C LEU A 260 -5.14 4.55 -6.59
N THR A 261 -5.21 5.58 -7.43
CA THR A 261 -4.22 5.84 -8.47
C THR A 261 -3.57 7.18 -8.22
N TRP A 262 -2.23 7.20 -8.21
CA TRP A 262 -1.48 8.40 -7.91
C TRP A 262 -0.11 8.45 -8.62
N SER A 263 0.37 9.65 -8.85
CA SER A 263 1.74 9.95 -9.22
C SER A 263 2.07 11.37 -8.78
N GLU A 264 3.33 11.64 -8.48
CA GLU A 264 3.73 12.98 -8.03
C GLU A 264 3.67 14.02 -9.17
N LYS A 265 4.17 13.62 -10.34
CA LYS A 265 4.26 14.43 -11.55
C LYS A 265 3.95 13.56 -12.78
N PRO A 266 3.58 14.18 -13.91
CA PRO A 266 3.35 13.42 -15.15
C PRO A 266 4.56 12.60 -15.62
N ASP A 267 5.77 13.07 -15.33
CA ASP A 267 7.06 12.48 -15.71
C ASP A 267 7.76 11.69 -14.58
N SER A 268 7.10 11.49 -13.43
CA SER A 268 7.68 10.65 -12.36
C SER A 268 8.02 9.25 -12.88
N PRO A 269 9.16 8.67 -12.46
CA PRO A 269 9.60 7.34 -12.90
C PRO A 269 8.77 6.21 -12.31
N PHE A 270 7.67 6.53 -11.64
CA PHE A 270 6.76 5.59 -11.02
C PHE A 270 5.29 5.98 -11.22
N TYR A 271 4.43 5.00 -11.06
CA TYR A 271 2.99 5.18 -10.93
C TYR A 271 2.48 4.32 -9.76
N CYS A 272 1.61 4.89 -8.94
CA CYS A 272 1.07 4.18 -7.78
C CYS A 272 -0.31 3.60 -8.10
N VAL A 273 -0.47 2.31 -7.80
CA VAL A 273 -1.75 1.61 -7.74
C VAL A 273 -1.86 1.02 -6.34
N GLU A 274 -2.79 1.52 -5.56
CA GLU A 274 -2.78 1.40 -4.12
C GLU A 274 -4.03 0.67 -3.61
N PRO A 275 -3.93 -0.62 -3.30
CA PRO A 275 -5.04 -1.36 -2.70
C PRO A 275 -5.20 -1.01 -1.22
N TRP A 276 -6.38 -0.50 -0.84
CA TRP A 276 -6.73 -0.11 0.52
C TRP A 276 -7.99 -0.82 1.03
N MET A 277 -8.09 -1.04 2.32
CA MET A 277 -9.28 -1.60 2.97
C MET A 277 -10.48 -0.65 2.92
N GLY A 278 -10.24 0.65 2.81
CA GLY A 278 -11.24 1.69 2.73
C GLY A 278 -10.66 2.98 2.16
N PRO A 279 -11.49 3.95 1.75
CA PRO A 279 -11.03 5.23 1.22
C PRO A 279 -10.31 6.07 2.29
N PRO A 280 -9.63 7.17 1.89
CA PRO A 280 -9.07 8.09 2.87
C PRO A 280 -10.14 8.66 3.80
N ASN A 281 -9.75 8.97 5.03
CA ASN A 281 -10.68 9.41 6.08
C ASN A 281 -11.81 8.40 6.34
N ALA A 282 -11.50 7.10 6.28
CA ALA A 282 -12.49 6.04 6.50
C ALA A 282 -13.31 6.25 7.79
N PRO A 283 -12.72 6.60 8.96
CA PRO A 283 -13.51 6.88 10.16
C PRO A 283 -14.49 8.06 9.99
N GLY A 284 -14.04 9.17 9.39
CA GLY A 284 -14.88 10.35 9.20
C GLY A 284 -15.94 10.19 8.10
N ASN A 285 -15.66 9.34 7.10
CA ASN A 285 -16.61 9.02 6.02
C ASN A 285 -17.52 7.84 6.36
N ALA A 286 -17.31 7.15 7.48
CA ALA A 286 -18.01 5.94 7.88
C ALA A 286 -18.06 4.87 6.77
N LEU A 287 -17.00 4.76 5.98
CA LEU A 287 -16.88 3.84 4.84
C LEU A 287 -15.54 3.10 4.90
N GLY A 288 -15.57 1.78 4.80
CA GLY A 288 -14.37 0.95 4.77
C GLY A 288 -13.59 0.90 6.09
N VAL A 289 -14.22 1.26 7.21
CA VAL A 289 -13.71 0.96 8.54
C VAL A 289 -14.09 -0.46 8.91
N HIS A 290 -13.11 -1.26 9.21
CA HIS A 290 -13.28 -2.62 9.69
C HIS A 290 -13.07 -2.64 11.21
N THR A 291 -13.69 -3.58 11.88
CA THR A 291 -13.62 -3.71 13.35
C THR A 291 -13.10 -5.09 13.73
N VAL A 292 -12.10 -5.12 14.61
CA VAL A 292 -11.56 -6.38 15.16
C VAL A 292 -12.05 -6.54 16.58
N ASP A 293 -12.88 -7.54 16.82
CA ASP A 293 -13.41 -7.82 18.15
C ASP A 293 -12.32 -8.37 19.09
N PRO A 294 -12.50 -8.26 20.42
CA PRO A 294 -11.57 -8.80 21.41
C PRO A 294 -11.18 -10.25 21.14
N GLY A 295 -9.87 -10.52 21.13
CA GLY A 295 -9.29 -11.84 20.87
C GLY A 295 -9.31 -12.29 19.41
N GLN A 296 -9.92 -11.52 18.49
CA GLN A 296 -9.99 -11.87 17.08
C GLN A 296 -8.79 -11.33 16.29
N VAL A 297 -8.61 -11.88 15.08
CA VAL A 297 -7.62 -11.44 14.08
C VAL A 297 -8.35 -11.15 12.78
N GLN A 298 -8.12 -9.98 12.22
CA GLN A 298 -8.51 -9.69 10.84
C GLN A 298 -7.27 -9.54 9.95
N ARG A 299 -7.44 -9.84 8.66
CA ARG A 299 -6.36 -9.87 7.68
C ARG A 299 -6.75 -9.11 6.43
N PHE A 300 -5.76 -8.42 5.85
CA PHE A 300 -5.86 -7.82 4.53
C PHE A 300 -4.71 -8.35 3.67
N LEU A 301 -5.06 -9.16 2.69
CA LEU A 301 -4.12 -9.80 1.77
C LEU A 301 -4.13 -9.07 0.44
N VAL A 302 -2.95 -8.85 -0.13
CA VAL A 302 -2.78 -8.41 -1.52
C VAL A 302 -1.76 -9.31 -2.20
N GLU A 303 -2.12 -9.81 -3.36
CA GLU A 303 -1.23 -10.53 -4.27
C GLU A 303 -0.84 -9.60 -5.42
N VAL A 304 0.45 -9.57 -5.75
CA VAL A 304 0.98 -8.81 -6.89
C VAL A 304 1.70 -9.80 -7.81
N THR A 305 1.29 -9.86 -9.08
CA THR A 305 1.85 -10.77 -10.08
C THR A 305 2.17 -10.06 -11.38
N LEU A 306 3.29 -10.44 -12.00
CA LEU A 306 3.71 -10.01 -13.33
C LEU A 306 3.51 -11.15 -14.33
N ARG A 307 2.95 -10.85 -15.49
CA ARG A 307 2.70 -11.82 -16.58
C ARG A 307 3.10 -11.24 -17.91
#